data_ecfcdf87fbde8dc3ad758228f2a73b9b
#
_entry.id   ecfcdf87fbde8dc3ad758228f2a73b9b
#
_cell.length_a   1.000
_cell.length_b   1.000
_cell.length_c   1.000
_cell.angle_alpha   90.00
_cell.angle_beta   90.00
_cell.angle_gamma   90.00
#
_symmetry.space_group_name_H-M   'P 1'
#
loop_
_entity.id
_entity.type
_entity.pdbx_description
1 polymer ?
#
loop_
_entity_poly.entity_id
_entity_poly.type
_entity_poly.pdbx_seq_one_letter_code
_entity_poly.pdbx_strand_id
1 'polypeptide(L)'
;MATLISVLLATLIFGGRILYLYLRRRRTVELMPVEAGPTADADEDFTTPVPVRVGDMQMDASLQYFVVRNECMKPLHISSGDIIGVQLFDGDFTIADVKQGDILLIHLDDDKFHGHKIRVMDHAQGDSFHTYYFVGRQPQDSSEPHAFSTIRGVVREINHPYNSAA
;
A
#
# COMPACT_ATOMS: atom_id res chain seq x y z
N MET A 1 32.12 41.73 -17.42
CA MET A 1 30.96 41.64 -16.52
C MET A 1 29.90 40.63 -17.00
N ALA A 2 29.51 40.61 -18.27
CA ALA A 2 28.48 39.69 -18.78
C ALA A 2 28.80 38.20 -18.55
N THR A 3 30.05 37.78 -18.72
CA THR A 3 30.48 36.38 -18.52
C THR A 3 30.37 35.91 -17.06
N LEU A 4 30.64 36.79 -16.10
CA LEU A 4 30.54 36.44 -14.66
C LEU A 4 29.07 36.21 -14.23
N ILE A 5 28.16 37.03 -14.77
CA ILE A 5 26.71 36.92 -14.48
C ILE A 5 26.17 35.62 -15.07
N SER A 6 26.60 35.25 -16.29
CA SER A 6 26.15 34.00 -16.93
C SER A 6 26.61 32.73 -16.18
N VAL A 7 27.83 32.72 -15.66
CA VAL A 7 28.35 31.62 -14.85
C VAL A 7 27.60 31.52 -13.51
N LEU A 8 27.30 32.62 -12.86
CA LEU A 8 26.56 32.66 -11.60
C LEU A 8 25.12 32.14 -11.79
N LEU A 9 24.46 32.55 -12.87
CA LEU A 9 23.11 32.10 -13.21
C LEU A 9 23.06 30.61 -13.50
N ALA A 10 24.02 30.09 -14.26
CA ALA A 10 24.15 28.66 -14.56
C ALA A 10 24.35 27.83 -13.28
N THR A 11 25.24 28.29 -12.37
CA THR A 11 25.49 27.59 -11.10
C THR A 11 24.25 27.59 -10.18
N LEU A 12 23.49 28.66 -10.14
CA LEU A 12 22.23 28.73 -9.38
C LEU A 12 21.17 27.79 -9.95
N ILE A 13 21.00 27.73 -11.25
CA ILE A 13 20.03 26.86 -11.92
C ILE A 13 20.41 25.38 -11.74
N PHE A 14 21.67 25.02 -11.97
CA PHE A 14 22.16 23.65 -11.81
C PHE A 14 22.17 23.21 -10.34
N GLY A 15 22.65 24.06 -9.43
CA GLY A 15 22.66 23.79 -7.99
C GLY A 15 21.26 23.66 -7.43
N GLY A 16 20.35 24.54 -7.83
CA GLY A 16 18.93 24.48 -7.43
C GLY A 16 18.24 23.21 -7.93
N ARG A 17 18.54 22.78 -9.17
CA ARG A 17 17.99 21.55 -9.73
C ARG A 17 18.51 20.29 -9.02
N ILE A 18 19.81 20.25 -8.70
CA ILE A 18 20.43 19.14 -7.95
C ILE A 18 19.85 19.07 -6.53
N LEU A 19 19.74 20.22 -5.85
CA LEU A 19 19.14 20.30 -4.51
C LEU A 19 17.67 19.89 -4.54
N TYR A 20 16.90 20.34 -5.52
CA TYR A 20 15.50 19.94 -5.71
C TYR A 20 15.36 18.45 -5.91
N LEU A 21 16.16 17.83 -6.79
CA LEU A 21 16.15 16.39 -7.02
C LEU A 21 16.58 15.60 -5.76
N TYR A 22 17.54 16.11 -5.01
CA TYR A 22 17.99 15.51 -3.77
C TYR A 22 16.91 15.55 -2.68
N LEU A 23 16.23 16.68 -2.51
CA LEU A 23 15.13 16.82 -1.55
C LEU A 23 13.91 15.97 -1.96
N ARG A 24 13.59 15.94 -3.25
CA ARG A 24 12.50 15.15 -3.80
C ARG A 24 12.72 13.65 -3.57
N ARG A 25 13.94 13.15 -3.75
CA ARG A 25 14.31 11.75 -3.48
C ARG A 25 14.20 11.35 -2.00
N ARG A 26 14.13 12.32 -1.08
CA ARG A 26 14.03 12.09 0.36
C ARG A 26 12.62 12.27 0.92
N ARG A 27 11.65 12.51 0.07
CA ARG A 27 10.26 12.64 0.53
C ARG A 27 9.86 11.38 1.29
N THR A 28 9.55 11.56 2.57
CA THR A 28 9.07 10.52 3.46
C THR A 28 7.65 10.89 3.91
N VAL A 29 6.78 9.93 3.97
CA VAL A 29 5.42 10.06 4.51
C VAL A 29 5.20 8.97 5.55
N GLU A 30 4.31 9.22 6.48
CA GLU A 30 3.89 8.20 7.43
C GLU A 30 2.72 7.43 6.85
N LEU A 31 2.87 6.11 6.73
CA LEU A 31 1.86 5.21 6.20
C LEU A 31 1.53 4.13 7.23
N MET A 32 0.26 3.77 7.29
CA MET A 32 -0.19 2.62 8.08
C MET A 32 0.37 1.33 7.45
N PRO A 33 0.95 0.44 8.24
CA PRO A 33 1.33 -0.88 7.77
C PRO A 33 0.09 -1.74 7.52
N VAL A 34 0.20 -2.63 6.54
CA VAL A 34 -0.82 -3.63 6.21
C VAL A 34 -0.17 -5.00 6.05
N GLU A 35 -0.78 -6.02 6.64
CA GLU A 35 -0.31 -7.39 6.53
C GLU A 35 -0.78 -8.03 5.22
N ALA A 36 0.13 -8.70 4.52
CA ALA A 36 -0.15 -9.41 3.26
C ALA A 36 -0.02 -10.95 3.37
N GLY A 37 -0.13 -11.51 4.57
CA GLY A 37 0.19 -12.91 4.79
C GLY A 37 -0.69 -13.65 5.81
N PRO A 38 -0.33 -14.90 6.12
CA PRO A 38 -0.86 -15.55 7.29
C PRO A 38 -0.47 -14.73 8.52
N THR A 39 -1.23 -14.85 9.58
CA THR A 39 -1.07 -14.04 10.80
C THR A 39 0.40 -13.75 11.10
N ALA A 40 0.73 -12.46 11.20
CA ALA A 40 2.06 -12.02 11.58
C ALA A 40 2.49 -12.61 12.93
N ASP A 41 3.79 -12.63 13.18
CA ASP A 41 4.29 -12.89 14.53
C ASP A 41 3.65 -11.88 15.48
N ALA A 42 3.24 -12.34 16.65
CA ALA A 42 2.46 -11.58 17.63
C ALA A 42 3.14 -10.26 18.09
N ASP A 43 4.40 -10.05 17.72
CA ASP A 43 5.21 -8.88 18.08
C ASP A 43 5.18 -7.75 17.00
N GLU A 44 4.56 -7.96 15.84
CA GLU A 44 4.47 -6.93 14.80
C GLU A 44 3.29 -5.97 15.04
N ASP A 45 3.59 -4.68 15.14
CA ASP A 45 2.58 -3.62 15.28
C ASP A 45 2.08 -3.15 13.90
N PHE A 46 0.80 -3.38 13.63
CA PHE A 46 0.09 -2.92 12.45
C PHE A 46 -0.84 -1.73 12.73
N THR A 47 -0.76 -1.14 13.92
CA THR A 47 -1.61 -0.03 14.34
C THR A 47 -0.90 1.32 14.32
N THR A 48 0.42 1.33 14.32
CA THR A 48 1.22 2.55 14.35
C THR A 48 1.76 2.90 12.96
N PRO A 49 1.56 4.15 12.46
CA PRO A 49 2.13 4.59 11.21
C PRO A 49 3.66 4.50 11.21
N VAL A 50 4.22 4.13 10.08
CA VAL A 50 5.67 4.02 9.90
C VAL A 50 6.17 4.98 8.82
N PRO A 51 7.36 5.57 8.97
CA PRO A 51 7.94 6.45 7.98
C PRO A 51 8.38 5.66 6.74
N VAL A 52 7.81 5.98 5.58
CA VAL A 52 8.10 5.32 4.30
C VAL A 52 8.63 6.34 3.30
N ARG A 53 9.72 5.98 2.62
CA ARG A 53 10.27 6.82 1.55
C ARG A 53 9.46 6.62 0.28
N VAL A 54 8.79 7.67 -0.17
CA VAL A 54 7.94 7.65 -1.37
C VAL A 54 8.62 8.25 -2.61
N GLY A 55 9.74 8.96 -2.43
CA GLY A 55 10.49 9.55 -3.55
C GLY A 55 9.62 10.43 -4.45
N ASP A 56 9.60 10.08 -5.73
CA ASP A 56 8.86 10.79 -6.78
C ASP A 56 7.44 10.25 -7.02
N MET A 57 6.99 9.30 -6.21
CA MET A 57 5.66 8.73 -6.33
C MET A 57 4.59 9.83 -6.28
N GLN A 58 3.72 9.84 -7.27
CA GLN A 58 2.51 10.66 -7.25
C GLN A 58 1.43 9.89 -6.50
N MET A 59 0.89 10.51 -5.47
CA MET A 59 -0.18 9.94 -4.66
C MET A 59 -1.49 10.58 -5.11
N ASP A 60 -2.45 9.74 -5.49
CA ASP A 60 -3.81 10.19 -5.80
C ASP A 60 -4.53 10.58 -4.50
N ALA A 61 -5.09 11.79 -4.45
CA ALA A 61 -5.78 12.29 -3.27
C ALA A 61 -7.10 11.55 -2.97
N SER A 62 -7.62 10.79 -3.92
CA SER A 62 -8.83 9.96 -3.75
C SER A 62 -8.54 8.61 -3.10
N LEU A 63 -7.25 8.23 -2.95
CA LEU A 63 -6.83 6.96 -2.37
C LEU A 63 -6.17 7.17 -1.02
N GLN A 64 -6.39 6.22 -0.12
CA GLN A 64 -5.60 6.10 1.10
C GLN A 64 -4.44 5.13 0.87
N TYR A 65 -3.24 5.51 1.32
CA TYR A 65 -2.03 4.73 1.08
C TYR A 65 -1.58 3.97 2.32
N PHE A 66 -1.08 2.75 2.07
CA PHE A 66 -0.57 1.83 3.09
C PHE A 66 0.75 1.25 2.62
N VAL A 67 1.59 0.82 3.56
CA VAL A 67 2.83 0.08 3.26
C VAL A 67 2.64 -1.40 3.57
N VAL A 68 2.98 -2.24 2.62
CA VAL A 68 2.84 -3.70 2.74
C VAL A 68 3.95 -4.26 3.62
N ARG A 69 3.56 -5.09 4.57
CA ARG A 69 4.43 -5.98 5.34
C ARG A 69 4.18 -7.41 4.91
N ASN A 70 5.20 -8.24 5.00
CA ASN A 70 5.20 -9.64 4.57
C ASN A 70 5.12 -9.84 3.04
N GLU A 71 5.38 -11.06 2.59
CA GLU A 71 5.62 -11.35 1.17
C GLU A 71 4.60 -12.31 0.54
N CYS A 72 3.48 -12.58 1.19
CA CYS A 72 2.55 -13.63 0.77
C CYS A 72 1.67 -13.27 -0.44
N MET A 73 1.83 -12.07 -1.00
CA MET A 73 1.07 -11.64 -2.20
C MET A 73 1.97 -11.51 -3.44
N LYS A 74 3.17 -12.09 -3.43
CA LYS A 74 4.11 -12.11 -4.56
C LYS A 74 3.52 -12.56 -5.90
N PRO A 75 2.64 -13.57 -5.99
CA PRO A 75 1.99 -13.92 -7.25
C PRO A 75 1.16 -12.81 -7.88
N LEU A 76 0.75 -11.82 -7.09
CA LEU A 76 0.06 -10.61 -7.53
C LEU A 76 1.02 -9.41 -7.66
N HIS A 77 2.34 -9.67 -7.66
CA HIS A 77 3.38 -8.64 -7.71
C HIS A 77 3.36 -7.66 -6.54
N ILE A 78 2.87 -8.10 -5.37
CA ILE A 78 2.91 -7.32 -4.13
C ILE A 78 3.94 -7.94 -3.19
N SER A 79 4.88 -7.12 -2.75
CA SER A 79 6.00 -7.52 -1.90
C SER A 79 6.09 -6.61 -0.67
N SER A 80 6.82 -7.07 0.34
CA SER A 80 7.11 -6.24 1.52
C SER A 80 7.82 -4.96 1.12
N GLY A 81 7.34 -3.83 1.65
CA GLY A 81 7.83 -2.50 1.34
C GLY A 81 7.11 -1.82 0.18
N ASP A 82 6.27 -2.51 -0.57
CA ASP A 82 5.42 -1.88 -1.58
C ASP A 82 4.39 -0.95 -0.92
N ILE A 83 3.97 0.05 -1.68
CA ILE A 83 2.95 1.00 -1.26
C ILE A 83 1.70 0.74 -2.09
N ILE A 84 0.60 0.47 -1.42
CA ILE A 84 -0.69 0.26 -2.06
C ILE A 84 -1.60 1.46 -1.85
N GLY A 85 -2.29 1.87 -2.91
CA GLY A 85 -3.37 2.87 -2.87
C GLY A 85 -4.72 2.16 -2.82
N VAL A 86 -5.52 2.49 -1.82
CA VAL A 86 -6.80 1.85 -1.53
C VAL A 86 -7.92 2.87 -1.70
N GLN A 87 -8.90 2.52 -2.52
CA GLN A 87 -10.19 3.22 -2.56
C GLN A 87 -11.03 2.73 -1.38
N LEU A 88 -11.24 3.62 -0.40
CA LEU A 88 -12.10 3.29 0.75
C LEU A 88 -13.57 3.33 0.35
N PHE A 89 -14.39 2.62 1.11
CA PHE A 89 -15.84 2.75 1.00
C PHE A 89 -16.30 4.07 1.58
N ASP A 90 -16.99 4.88 0.78
CA ASP A 90 -17.40 6.26 1.12
C ASP A 90 -18.87 6.56 0.84
N GLY A 91 -19.67 5.56 0.58
CA GLY A 91 -21.10 5.70 0.25
C GLY A 91 -21.41 5.60 -1.23
N ASP A 92 -20.56 6.12 -2.11
CA ASP A 92 -20.68 5.93 -3.57
C ASP A 92 -20.04 4.61 -4.00
N PHE A 93 -18.95 4.24 -3.35
CA PHE A 93 -18.28 2.95 -3.52
C PHE A 93 -18.67 2.00 -2.39
N THR A 94 -19.32 0.90 -2.73
CA THR A 94 -19.92 -0.02 -1.77
C THR A 94 -19.48 -1.47 -1.99
N ILE A 95 -19.91 -2.36 -1.13
CA ILE A 95 -19.62 -3.80 -1.25
C ILE A 95 -20.17 -4.39 -2.56
N ALA A 96 -21.22 -3.82 -3.14
CA ALA A 96 -21.78 -4.26 -4.42
C ALA A 96 -20.83 -4.01 -5.61
N ASP A 97 -19.85 -3.13 -5.44
CA ASP A 97 -18.85 -2.80 -6.43
C ASP A 97 -17.64 -3.73 -6.39
N VAL A 98 -17.54 -4.57 -5.34
CA VAL A 98 -16.46 -5.55 -5.14
C VAL A 98 -16.70 -6.79 -6.01
N LYS A 99 -15.63 -7.24 -6.66
CA LYS A 99 -15.67 -8.40 -7.57
C LYS A 99 -14.73 -9.49 -7.07
N GLN A 100 -15.01 -10.71 -7.49
CA GLN A 100 -14.08 -11.82 -7.34
C GLN A 100 -12.72 -11.46 -7.95
N GLY A 101 -11.66 -11.70 -7.20
CA GLY A 101 -10.29 -11.38 -7.59
C GLY A 101 -9.82 -9.98 -7.15
N ASP A 102 -10.71 -9.11 -6.67
CA ASP A 102 -10.31 -7.84 -6.09
C ASP A 102 -9.45 -8.05 -4.84
N ILE A 103 -8.46 -7.19 -4.64
CA ILE A 103 -7.65 -7.19 -3.44
C ILE A 103 -8.30 -6.25 -2.43
N LEU A 104 -8.76 -6.82 -1.34
CA LEU A 104 -9.50 -6.12 -0.30
C LEU A 104 -8.58 -5.64 0.81
N LEU A 105 -8.82 -4.44 1.32
CA LEU A 105 -8.33 -4.00 2.62
C LEU A 105 -9.36 -4.40 3.68
N ILE A 106 -8.95 -5.24 4.63
CA ILE A 106 -9.78 -5.74 5.71
C ILE A 106 -9.21 -5.21 7.02
N HIS A 107 -10.07 -4.71 7.90
CA HIS A 107 -9.69 -4.35 9.26
C HIS A 107 -10.14 -5.46 10.21
N LEU A 108 -9.23 -5.99 10.97
CA LEU A 108 -9.49 -6.98 12.01
C LEU A 108 -9.08 -6.41 13.37
N ASP A 109 -9.89 -6.74 14.35
CA ASP A 109 -9.70 -6.33 15.74
C ASP A 109 -10.13 -7.52 16.62
N ASP A 110 -9.29 -8.54 16.66
CA ASP A 110 -9.52 -9.76 17.40
C ASP A 110 -8.32 -10.08 18.33
N ASP A 111 -8.44 -11.12 19.14
CA ASP A 111 -7.41 -11.51 20.12
C ASP A 111 -6.05 -11.86 19.48
N LYS A 112 -6.03 -12.13 18.18
CA LYS A 112 -4.83 -12.59 17.47
C LYS A 112 -4.22 -11.52 16.58
N PHE A 113 -5.00 -10.53 16.17
CA PHE A 113 -4.54 -9.52 15.23
C PHE A 113 -5.33 -8.22 15.36
N HIS A 114 -4.61 -7.12 15.49
CA HIS A 114 -5.15 -5.76 15.46
C HIS A 114 -4.54 -5.01 14.29
N GLY A 115 -5.37 -4.54 13.36
CA GLY A 115 -4.88 -3.75 12.24
C GLY A 115 -5.51 -4.11 10.90
N HIS A 116 -4.75 -3.84 9.83
CA HIS A 116 -5.23 -4.01 8.46
C HIS A 116 -4.53 -5.19 7.78
N LYS A 117 -5.32 -5.98 7.05
CA LYS A 117 -4.84 -7.06 6.17
C LYS A 117 -5.29 -6.84 4.75
N ILE A 118 -4.48 -7.32 3.79
CA ILE A 118 -4.93 -7.47 2.40
C ILE A 118 -5.18 -8.93 2.08
N ARG A 119 -6.30 -9.17 1.40
CA ARG A 119 -6.76 -10.50 0.97
C ARG A 119 -7.37 -10.40 -0.41
N VAL A 120 -7.36 -11.49 -1.15
CA VAL A 120 -8.05 -11.56 -2.43
C VAL A 120 -9.48 -12.05 -2.21
N MET A 121 -10.44 -11.35 -2.78
CA MET A 121 -11.84 -11.76 -2.76
C MET A 121 -12.02 -13.04 -3.56
N ASP A 122 -12.54 -14.08 -2.94
CA ASP A 122 -12.94 -15.31 -3.62
C ASP A 122 -14.43 -15.25 -3.99
N HIS A 123 -15.31 -15.36 -3.01
CA HIS A 123 -16.74 -15.27 -3.25
C HIS A 123 -17.48 -14.73 -2.02
N ALA A 124 -18.68 -14.21 -2.26
CA ALA A 124 -19.61 -13.80 -1.20
C ALA A 124 -20.61 -14.93 -0.90
N GLN A 125 -20.96 -15.10 0.37
CA GLN A 125 -21.96 -16.04 0.81
C GLN A 125 -22.83 -15.42 1.94
N GLY A 126 -24.07 -15.09 1.63
CA GLY A 126 -24.95 -14.39 2.58
C GLY A 126 -24.36 -13.05 3.01
N ASP A 127 -24.21 -12.84 4.31
CA ASP A 127 -23.66 -11.62 4.91
C ASP A 127 -22.13 -11.68 5.15
N SER A 128 -21.48 -12.65 4.54
CA SER A 128 -20.04 -12.85 4.67
C SER A 128 -19.37 -13.03 3.31
N PHE A 129 -18.05 -12.98 3.30
CA PHE A 129 -17.23 -13.24 2.14
C PHE A 129 -16.05 -14.12 2.49
N HIS A 130 -15.64 -14.92 1.52
CA HIS A 130 -14.46 -15.76 1.58
C HIS A 130 -13.31 -15.08 0.86
N THR A 131 -12.12 -15.24 1.41
CA THR A 131 -10.89 -14.67 0.86
C THR A 131 -9.81 -15.72 0.82
N TYR A 132 -8.77 -15.43 0.05
CA TYR A 132 -7.54 -16.21 0.07
C TYR A 132 -6.32 -15.29 0.10
N TYR A 133 -5.19 -15.85 0.46
CA TYR A 133 -3.85 -15.29 0.39
C TYR A 133 -2.91 -16.32 -0.25
N PHE A 134 -1.65 -16.01 -0.43
CA PHE A 134 -0.71 -16.94 -1.02
C PHE A 134 0.33 -17.41 -0.01
N VAL A 135 0.68 -18.69 -0.08
CA VAL A 135 1.88 -19.25 0.55
C VAL A 135 2.80 -19.73 -0.57
N GLY A 136 3.87 -18.96 -0.81
CA GLY A 136 4.68 -19.11 -2.00
C GLY A 136 3.87 -18.75 -3.26
N ARG A 137 3.58 -19.74 -4.11
CA ARG A 137 2.77 -19.55 -5.33
C ARG A 137 1.37 -20.18 -5.25
N GLN A 138 1.06 -20.82 -4.14
CA GLN A 138 -0.22 -21.54 -3.98
C GLN A 138 -1.21 -20.66 -3.22
N PRO A 139 -2.45 -20.49 -3.74
CA PRO A 139 -3.51 -19.85 -2.99
C PRO A 139 -3.87 -20.73 -1.78
N GLN A 140 -4.12 -20.07 -0.66
CA GLN A 140 -4.60 -20.67 0.57
C GLN A 140 -5.87 -19.95 0.99
N ASP A 141 -6.95 -20.66 1.17
CA ASP A 141 -8.19 -20.10 1.64
C ASP A 141 -8.02 -19.58 3.07
N SER A 142 -8.64 -18.44 3.34
CA SER A 142 -8.81 -18.00 4.72
C SER A 142 -9.72 -19.00 5.41
N SER A 143 -9.28 -19.53 6.55
CA SER A 143 -9.99 -20.59 7.27
C SER A 143 -11.38 -20.19 7.75
N GLU A 144 -11.63 -18.88 7.84
CA GLU A 144 -12.89 -18.31 8.33
C GLU A 144 -13.43 -17.26 7.37
N PRO A 145 -14.77 -17.25 7.14
CA PRO A 145 -15.39 -16.18 6.38
C PRO A 145 -15.35 -14.87 7.18
N HIS A 146 -15.20 -13.76 6.46
CA HIS A 146 -15.20 -12.43 7.04
C HIS A 146 -16.56 -11.76 6.87
N ALA A 147 -16.99 -10.99 7.87
CA ALA A 147 -18.17 -10.16 7.75
C ALA A 147 -17.92 -8.97 6.81
N PHE A 148 -18.91 -8.55 6.04
CA PHE A 148 -18.79 -7.38 5.16
C PHE A 148 -18.38 -6.10 5.89
N SER A 149 -18.77 -5.97 7.14
CA SER A 149 -18.40 -4.82 7.98
C SER A 149 -16.90 -4.67 8.25
N THR A 150 -16.11 -5.73 8.02
CA THR A 150 -14.65 -5.69 8.19
C THR A 150 -13.92 -5.15 6.97
N ILE A 151 -14.55 -5.11 5.79
CA ILE A 151 -13.94 -4.56 4.58
C ILE A 151 -13.89 -3.03 4.71
N ARG A 152 -12.75 -2.45 4.39
CA ARG A 152 -12.54 -0.99 4.38
C ARG A 152 -12.44 -0.41 2.99
N GLY A 153 -12.01 -1.19 2.01
CA GLY A 153 -11.84 -0.72 0.64
C GLY A 153 -11.20 -1.77 -0.26
N VAL A 154 -10.88 -1.33 -1.48
CA VAL A 154 -10.27 -2.16 -2.54
C VAL A 154 -8.95 -1.52 -3.00
N VAL A 155 -7.91 -2.32 -3.16
CA VAL A 155 -6.62 -1.87 -3.69
C VAL A 155 -6.79 -1.51 -5.17
N ARG A 156 -6.40 -0.29 -5.54
CA ARG A 156 -6.46 0.24 -6.91
C ARG A 156 -5.08 0.48 -7.50
N GLU A 157 -4.08 0.71 -6.66
CA GLU A 157 -2.72 0.98 -7.09
C GLU A 157 -1.73 0.15 -6.29
N ILE A 158 -0.66 -0.27 -6.97
CA ILE A 158 0.51 -0.93 -6.36
C ILE A 158 1.74 -0.18 -6.85
N ASN A 159 2.50 0.37 -5.93
CA ASN A 159 3.69 1.13 -6.19
C ASN A 159 4.91 0.44 -5.57
N HIS A 160 5.99 0.30 -6.36
CA HIS A 160 7.23 -0.37 -5.96
C HIS A 160 8.33 0.67 -5.73
N PRO A 161 8.44 1.27 -4.55
CA PRO A 161 9.36 2.39 -4.31
C PRO A 161 10.83 2.03 -4.45
N TYR A 162 11.17 0.74 -4.35
CA TYR A 162 12.55 0.26 -4.44
C TYR A 162 12.97 -0.22 -5.84
N ASN A 163 12.02 -0.41 -6.77
CA ASN A 163 12.31 -0.88 -8.14
C ASN A 163 12.52 0.25 -9.15
N SER A 164 12.51 1.51 -8.73
CA SER A 164 12.72 2.67 -9.61
C SER A 164 14.20 3.01 -9.86
N ALA A 165 15.13 2.07 -9.56
CA ALA A 165 16.55 2.20 -9.83
C ALA A 165 17.02 1.04 -10.73
N ALA A 166 16.66 1.10 -12.01
CA ALA A 166 17.34 0.40 -13.10
C ALA A 166 17.85 1.43 -14.11
#